data_5e52243d9cd570771962ebf336638294
#
_entry.id   5e52243d9cd570771962ebf336638294
#
_cell.length_a   1.000
_cell.length_b   1.000
_cell.length_c   1.000
_cell.angle_alpha   90.00
_cell.angle_beta   90.00
_cell.angle_gamma   90.00
#
_symmetry.space_group_name_H-M   'P 1'
#
loop_
_entity.id
_entity.type
_entity.pdbx_description
1 polymer ?
#
loop_
_entity_poly.entity_id
_entity_poly.type
_entity_poly.pdbx_seq_one_letter_code
_entity_poly.pdbx_strand_id
1 'polypeptide(L)'
;MCRSYREPLSVFCPFALALCLVLISPAYATFSIVAVDTVTGAVGGAGASCIANCQIINDIIEGIGAVHTQAYYLAENQQSAHALLAAGATPDSIIHWLENNDFEDSPYFRQYGVVTLAGPGASAGYTGAANSYWAGHLSGPGYAIQGNILLDGWILDSMLAAYQRTTGPLEDKLMAALEAANVPGADSRCFSCNKPSISAFVKVVRPGDGGTPYLYELVTNTVCAKNPIDSLRVRYDLWKGLQQADSLLSTVQVTPPGLPAGGSAVAAITVTPRNYQGQPPIYGAIVAISNTGAGVLSPVTDNGDGTFSATLTAPLSPSIDTIKVTISAGNKDVLLAQKPVVKYYLCGDANGSNGLSILDATFVIAYLFKNGPDPVPTTAADANGNGAVNILDATYLISYLFKSGPAPACP
;
A
#
# COMPACT_ATOMS: atom_id res chain seq x y z
N MET A 1 -16.05 -81.23 65.75
CA MET A 1 -14.69 -80.72 65.60
C MET A 1 -14.58 -80.21 64.15
N CYS A 2 -14.85 -78.92 63.96
CA CYS A 2 -14.72 -78.29 62.64
C CYS A 2 -13.49 -77.42 62.68
N ARG A 3 -12.48 -77.69 61.84
CA ARG A 3 -11.34 -76.83 61.60
C ARG A 3 -11.69 -75.83 60.51
N SER A 4 -11.61 -74.54 60.86
CA SER A 4 -11.76 -73.44 59.90
C SER A 4 -10.40 -73.21 59.18
N TYR A 5 -10.40 -73.26 57.86
CA TYR A 5 -9.31 -72.81 56.99
C TYR A 5 -9.55 -71.32 56.68
N ARG A 6 -8.56 -70.49 56.99
CA ARG A 6 -8.56 -69.11 56.50
C ARG A 6 -7.68 -69.12 55.25
N GLU A 7 -8.24 -68.64 54.12
CA GLU A 7 -7.48 -68.29 52.93
C GLU A 7 -6.95 -66.85 53.02
N PRO A 8 -5.73 -66.54 52.50
CA PRO A 8 -5.22 -65.17 52.50
C PRO A 8 -5.78 -64.40 51.32
N LEU A 9 -6.35 -63.21 51.58
CA LEU A 9 -6.71 -62.22 50.60
C LEU A 9 -5.46 -61.75 49.81
N SER A 10 -5.42 -62.03 48.52
CA SER A 10 -4.50 -61.43 47.58
C SER A 10 -4.92 -60.00 47.25
N VAL A 11 -4.17 -59.03 47.70
CA VAL A 11 -4.32 -57.64 47.35
C VAL A 11 -3.87 -57.47 45.89
N PHE A 12 -4.83 -57.34 44.96
CA PHE A 12 -4.54 -56.84 43.60
C PHE A 12 -4.35 -55.34 43.66
N CYS A 13 -3.10 -54.89 43.43
CA CYS A 13 -2.77 -53.50 43.18
C CYS A 13 -3.02 -53.22 41.70
N PRO A 14 -3.99 -52.34 41.33
CA PRO A 14 -4.16 -51.93 39.96
C PRO A 14 -3.02 -50.96 39.57
N PHE A 15 -2.09 -51.42 38.75
CA PHE A 15 -1.18 -50.56 38.02
C PHE A 15 -2.03 -49.65 37.10
N ALA A 16 -2.29 -48.41 37.53
CA ALA A 16 -2.82 -47.40 36.67
C ALA A 16 -1.76 -47.01 35.63
N LEU A 17 -1.89 -47.58 34.43
CA LEU A 17 -1.14 -47.15 33.27
C LEU A 17 -1.61 -45.73 32.89
N ALA A 18 -0.92 -44.72 33.39
CA ALA A 18 -1.15 -43.33 32.95
C ALA A 18 -0.72 -43.27 31.47
N LEU A 19 -1.70 -43.39 30.56
CA LEU A 19 -1.53 -43.11 29.15
C LEU A 19 -1.35 -41.57 29.02
N CYS A 20 -0.09 -41.12 28.97
CA CYS A 20 0.28 -39.75 28.62
C CYS A 20 -0.15 -39.56 27.14
N LEU A 21 -1.35 -39.08 26.92
CA LEU A 21 -1.78 -38.53 25.63
C LEU A 21 -0.92 -37.30 25.37
N VAL A 22 0.21 -37.47 24.71
CA VAL A 22 0.93 -36.38 24.08
C VAL A 22 -0.04 -35.84 23.02
N LEU A 23 -0.68 -34.71 23.32
CA LEU A 23 -1.43 -33.96 22.34
C LEU A 23 -0.39 -33.41 21.35
N ILE A 24 -0.06 -34.21 20.34
CA ILE A 24 0.73 -33.75 19.21
C ILE A 24 -0.17 -32.75 18.50
N SER A 25 0.11 -31.45 18.70
CA SER A 25 -0.51 -30.40 17.87
C SER A 25 -0.26 -30.77 16.41
N PRO A 26 -1.27 -30.76 15.54
CA PRO A 26 -1.08 -31.18 14.17
C PRO A 26 -0.06 -30.28 13.50
N ALA A 27 1.01 -30.87 12.96
CA ALA A 27 1.97 -30.15 12.13
C ALA A 27 1.24 -29.51 10.95
N TYR A 28 1.42 -28.21 10.78
CA TYR A 28 0.77 -27.44 9.70
C TYR A 28 1.71 -27.39 8.50
N ALA A 29 1.48 -28.25 7.48
CA ALA A 29 2.18 -28.14 6.20
C ALA A 29 1.86 -26.80 5.54
N THR A 30 2.85 -26.18 4.97
CA THR A 30 2.72 -24.86 4.37
C THR A 30 3.84 -24.66 3.37
N PHE A 31 3.56 -23.99 2.27
CA PHE A 31 4.56 -23.39 1.41
C PHE A 31 4.31 -21.89 1.30
N SER A 32 5.37 -21.10 1.41
CA SER A 32 5.24 -19.66 1.48
C SER A 32 6.50 -18.95 1.04
N ILE A 33 6.35 -17.67 0.74
CA ILE A 33 7.42 -16.74 0.40
C ILE A 33 7.21 -15.42 1.15
N VAL A 34 8.27 -14.87 1.74
CA VAL A 34 8.36 -13.45 2.13
C VAL A 34 9.37 -12.76 1.23
N ALA A 35 9.09 -11.53 0.83
CA ALA A 35 10.00 -10.78 -0.02
C ALA A 35 9.88 -9.27 0.18
N VAL A 36 10.94 -8.55 -0.23
CA VAL A 36 11.03 -7.10 -0.23
C VAL A 36 11.45 -6.58 -1.61
N ASP A 37 10.96 -5.40 -1.95
CA ASP A 37 11.47 -4.60 -3.07
C ASP A 37 12.20 -3.37 -2.51
N THR A 38 13.53 -3.40 -2.56
CA THR A 38 14.37 -2.33 -2.00
C THR A 38 14.32 -1.03 -2.82
N VAL A 39 13.78 -1.07 -4.04
CA VAL A 39 13.59 0.13 -4.88
C VAL A 39 12.36 0.90 -4.48
N THR A 40 11.24 0.19 -4.27
CA THR A 40 9.95 0.80 -3.91
C THR A 40 9.71 0.86 -2.41
N GLY A 41 10.47 0.10 -1.61
CA GLY A 41 10.25 -0.07 -0.19
C GLY A 41 9.08 -1.00 0.14
N ALA A 42 8.52 -1.71 -0.84
CA ALA A 42 7.43 -2.65 -0.63
C ALA A 42 7.91 -3.90 0.11
N VAL A 43 7.09 -4.38 1.04
CA VAL A 43 7.30 -5.62 1.81
C VAL A 43 6.08 -6.51 1.65
N GLY A 44 6.28 -7.79 1.39
CA GLY A 44 5.15 -8.67 1.17
C GLY A 44 5.40 -10.13 1.50
N GLY A 45 4.31 -10.89 1.51
CA GLY A 45 4.33 -12.34 1.66
C GLY A 45 3.15 -12.99 0.97
N ALA A 46 3.35 -14.24 0.56
CA ALA A 46 2.31 -15.11 0.03
C ALA A 46 2.50 -16.54 0.55
N GLY A 47 1.41 -17.27 0.69
CA GLY A 47 1.48 -18.63 1.17
C GLY A 47 0.19 -19.41 0.99
N ALA A 48 0.31 -20.74 1.08
CA ALA A 48 -0.84 -21.63 1.05
C ALA A 48 -0.61 -22.86 1.94
N SER A 49 -1.69 -23.42 2.45
CA SER A 49 -1.62 -24.51 3.43
C SER A 49 -2.92 -25.32 3.48
N CYS A 50 -2.81 -26.56 3.95
CA CYS A 50 -3.95 -27.41 4.32
C CYS A 50 -4.48 -27.12 5.73
N ILE A 51 -4.52 -25.86 6.12
CA ILE A 51 -5.24 -25.36 7.30
C ILE A 51 -6.29 -24.34 6.88
N ALA A 52 -7.26 -24.09 7.76
CA ALA A 52 -8.37 -23.19 7.45
C ALA A 52 -7.93 -21.76 7.11
N ASN A 53 -6.89 -21.26 7.75
CA ASN A 53 -6.33 -19.92 7.53
C ASN A 53 -4.81 -19.94 7.66
N CYS A 54 -4.10 -19.92 6.52
CA CYS A 54 -2.66 -19.91 6.49
C CYS A 54 -2.02 -18.51 6.70
N GLN A 55 -2.81 -17.45 6.67
CA GLN A 55 -2.31 -16.08 6.84
C GLN A 55 -1.70 -15.83 8.24
N ILE A 56 -2.03 -16.68 9.23
CA ILE A 56 -1.48 -16.57 10.59
C ILE A 56 0.05 -16.61 10.63
N ILE A 57 0.69 -17.23 9.63
CA ILE A 57 2.15 -17.33 9.56
C ILE A 57 2.84 -16.00 9.25
N ASN A 58 2.11 -15.04 8.68
CA ASN A 58 2.68 -13.85 8.05
C ASN A 58 2.63 -12.63 8.98
N ASP A 59 3.77 -12.07 9.25
CA ASP A 59 3.93 -10.80 9.96
C ASP A 59 4.80 -9.85 9.13
N ILE A 60 4.31 -8.61 8.93
CA ILE A 60 4.96 -7.57 8.12
C ILE A 60 5.05 -6.30 8.93
N ILE A 61 6.24 -5.68 8.91
CA ILE A 61 6.48 -4.35 9.46
C ILE A 61 6.76 -3.39 8.30
N GLU A 62 5.88 -2.41 8.13
CA GLU A 62 6.01 -1.37 7.09
C GLU A 62 7.37 -0.68 7.17
N GLY A 63 8.05 -0.57 6.02
CA GLY A 63 9.34 0.10 5.90
C GLY A 63 10.53 -0.65 6.52
N ILE A 64 10.33 -1.86 7.05
CA ILE A 64 11.39 -2.65 7.70
C ILE A 64 11.57 -4.01 7.04
N GLY A 65 10.53 -4.87 7.06
CA GLY A 65 10.66 -6.23 6.56
C GLY A 65 9.49 -7.13 6.96
N ALA A 66 9.67 -8.44 6.79
CA ALA A 66 8.66 -9.44 7.11
C ALA A 66 9.26 -10.72 7.66
N VAL A 67 8.44 -11.45 8.41
CA VAL A 67 8.75 -12.80 8.88
C VAL A 67 7.56 -13.74 8.61
N HIS A 68 7.85 -14.94 8.12
CA HIS A 68 6.94 -16.08 8.16
C HIS A 68 7.38 -17.05 9.24
N THR A 69 6.44 -17.44 10.08
CA THR A 69 6.64 -18.48 11.11
C THR A 69 5.66 -19.61 10.86
N GLN A 70 6.15 -20.80 10.55
CA GLN A 70 5.32 -21.92 10.12
C GLN A 70 5.83 -23.28 10.63
N ALA A 71 5.29 -24.37 10.13
CA ALA A 71 5.35 -25.73 10.63
C ALA A 71 4.52 -25.87 11.91
N TYR A 72 5.10 -26.13 13.04
CA TYR A 72 4.40 -26.03 14.33
C TYR A 72 4.36 -24.56 14.76
N TYR A 73 3.41 -23.81 14.20
CA TYR A 73 3.25 -22.38 14.46
C TYR A 73 3.09 -22.10 15.95
N LEU A 74 3.81 -21.08 16.42
CA LEU A 74 3.75 -20.59 17.78
C LEU A 74 3.73 -19.06 17.79
N ALA A 75 2.69 -18.48 18.38
CA ALA A 75 2.46 -17.03 18.38
C ALA A 75 3.56 -16.26 19.12
N GLU A 76 4.08 -16.82 20.20
CA GLU A 76 5.14 -16.26 21.03
C GLU A 76 6.46 -16.11 20.26
N ASN A 77 6.80 -17.11 19.44
CA ASN A 77 7.97 -17.05 18.56
C ASN A 77 7.78 -15.98 17.48
N GLN A 78 6.58 -15.84 16.91
CA GLN A 78 6.28 -14.80 15.93
C GLN A 78 6.36 -13.41 16.56
N GLN A 79 5.83 -13.21 17.76
CA GLN A 79 5.93 -11.94 18.49
C GLN A 79 7.38 -11.57 18.81
N SER A 80 8.20 -12.56 19.19
CA SER A 80 9.62 -12.35 19.43
C SER A 80 10.36 -11.96 18.14
N ALA A 81 10.08 -12.65 17.03
CA ALA A 81 10.61 -12.29 15.71
C ALA A 81 10.20 -10.87 15.29
N HIS A 82 8.93 -10.50 15.51
CA HIS A 82 8.43 -9.15 15.27
C HIS A 82 9.21 -8.10 16.06
N ALA A 83 9.38 -8.31 17.37
CA ALA A 83 10.09 -7.37 18.25
C ALA A 83 11.55 -7.19 17.83
N LEU A 84 12.25 -8.28 17.47
CA LEU A 84 13.62 -8.25 16.98
C LEU A 84 13.72 -7.53 15.63
N LEU A 85 12.80 -7.82 14.71
CA LEU A 85 12.73 -7.17 13.40
C LEU A 85 12.48 -5.66 13.55
N ALA A 86 11.53 -5.26 14.41
CA ALA A 86 11.24 -3.86 14.75
C ALA A 86 12.43 -3.14 15.38
N ALA A 87 13.26 -3.87 16.14
CA ALA A 87 14.50 -3.34 16.73
C ALA A 87 15.68 -3.27 15.73
N GLY A 88 15.47 -3.67 14.45
CA GLY A 88 16.51 -3.62 13.42
C GLY A 88 17.51 -4.77 13.45
N ALA A 89 17.18 -5.88 14.10
CA ALA A 89 18.03 -7.08 14.06
C ALA A 89 18.13 -7.63 12.63
N THR A 90 19.29 -8.22 12.29
CA THR A 90 19.48 -8.85 10.98
C THR A 90 18.69 -10.16 10.88
N PRO A 91 18.29 -10.61 9.68
CA PRO A 91 17.59 -11.88 9.49
C PRO A 91 18.32 -13.07 10.15
N ASP A 92 19.64 -13.17 9.98
CA ASP A 92 20.44 -14.23 10.61
C ASP A 92 20.40 -14.16 12.14
N SER A 93 20.45 -12.95 12.72
CA SER A 93 20.37 -12.76 14.17
C SER A 93 18.98 -13.15 14.71
N ILE A 94 17.92 -12.87 13.96
CA ILE A 94 16.55 -13.27 14.31
C ILE A 94 16.42 -14.79 14.30
N ILE A 95 16.88 -15.44 13.23
CA ILE A 95 16.88 -16.92 13.13
C ILE A 95 17.67 -17.53 14.29
N HIS A 96 18.91 -17.07 14.52
CA HIS A 96 19.74 -17.57 15.60
C HIS A 96 19.08 -17.40 16.98
N TRP A 97 18.41 -16.28 17.22
CA TRP A 97 17.70 -16.07 18.47
C TRP A 97 16.53 -17.07 18.61
N LEU A 98 15.72 -17.25 17.57
CA LEU A 98 14.57 -18.18 17.58
C LEU A 98 15.00 -19.65 17.78
N GLU A 99 16.15 -20.04 17.24
CA GLU A 99 16.71 -21.38 17.45
C GLU A 99 17.10 -21.64 18.90
N ASN A 100 17.55 -20.62 19.62
CA ASN A 100 18.06 -20.75 20.99
C ASN A 100 17.05 -20.34 22.09
N ASN A 101 15.91 -19.76 21.70
CA ASN A 101 14.91 -19.23 22.62
C ASN A 101 13.48 -19.62 22.18
N ASP A 102 13.30 -20.81 21.59
CA ASP A 102 11.97 -21.30 21.25
C ASP A 102 11.12 -21.42 22.53
N PHE A 103 9.91 -20.90 22.50
CA PHE A 103 9.05 -20.81 23.69
C PHE A 103 8.62 -22.19 24.25
N GLU A 104 8.71 -23.24 23.46
CA GLU A 104 8.42 -24.62 23.86
C GLU A 104 9.69 -25.53 23.86
N ASP A 105 10.89 -24.93 23.84
CA ASP A 105 12.17 -25.65 23.75
C ASP A 105 12.22 -26.67 22.61
N SER A 106 11.54 -26.39 21.50
CA SER A 106 11.34 -27.32 20.39
C SER A 106 11.61 -26.73 19.01
N PRO A 107 12.76 -26.01 18.81
CA PRO A 107 13.04 -25.32 17.55
C PRO A 107 13.13 -26.27 16.35
N TYR A 108 13.49 -27.53 16.60
CA TYR A 108 13.60 -28.58 15.57
C TYR A 108 12.29 -28.90 14.85
N PHE A 109 11.15 -28.43 15.35
CA PHE A 109 9.85 -28.52 14.67
C PHE A 109 9.46 -27.25 13.91
N ARG A 110 10.18 -26.14 14.10
CA ARG A 110 9.81 -24.83 13.53
C ARG A 110 10.38 -24.65 12.13
N GLN A 111 9.79 -23.68 11.42
CA GLN A 111 10.30 -23.22 10.14
C GLN A 111 10.07 -21.72 10.01
N TYR A 112 11.10 -20.98 9.62
CA TYR A 112 11.10 -19.53 9.56
C TYR A 112 11.66 -19.03 8.24
N GLY A 113 11.16 -17.89 7.76
CA GLY A 113 11.75 -17.10 6.69
C GLY A 113 11.67 -15.63 7.08
N VAL A 114 12.79 -14.90 6.99
CA VAL A 114 12.91 -13.50 7.38
C VAL A 114 13.52 -12.70 6.26
N VAL A 115 12.98 -11.52 5.98
CA VAL A 115 13.52 -10.55 5.02
C VAL A 115 13.50 -9.15 5.60
N THR A 116 14.47 -8.31 5.20
CA THR A 116 14.50 -6.88 5.55
C THR A 116 14.83 -6.03 4.34
N LEU A 117 14.44 -4.75 4.36
CA LEU A 117 14.84 -3.75 3.37
C LEU A 117 16.30 -3.29 3.51
N ALA A 118 17.02 -3.75 4.53
CA ALA A 118 18.41 -3.37 4.75
C ALA A 118 19.32 -3.86 3.63
N GLY A 119 20.21 -2.99 3.14
CA GLY A 119 21.13 -3.29 2.06
C GLY A 119 20.42 -3.70 0.76
N PRO A 120 20.85 -4.77 0.08
CA PRO A 120 20.21 -5.29 -1.13
C PRO A 120 18.98 -6.16 -0.86
N GLY A 121 18.40 -6.09 0.36
CA GLY A 121 17.36 -6.99 0.85
C GLY A 121 17.98 -8.20 1.55
N ALA A 122 18.37 -8.05 2.82
CA ALA A 122 18.91 -9.18 3.59
C ALA A 122 17.79 -10.20 3.90
N SER A 123 18.14 -11.50 3.88
CA SER A 123 17.20 -12.58 4.14
C SER A 123 17.88 -13.77 4.82
N ALA A 124 17.11 -14.53 5.59
CA ALA A 124 17.53 -15.78 6.17
C ALA A 124 16.35 -16.75 6.26
N GLY A 125 16.64 -18.05 6.27
CA GLY A 125 15.67 -19.11 6.45
C GLY A 125 16.12 -20.15 7.47
N TYR A 126 15.17 -20.82 8.09
CA TYR A 126 15.41 -21.93 8.99
C TYR A 126 14.40 -23.05 8.77
N THR A 127 14.86 -24.28 8.78
CA THR A 127 14.01 -25.47 8.75
C THR A 127 14.52 -26.46 9.79
N GLY A 128 13.75 -26.67 10.83
CA GLY A 128 14.08 -27.59 11.90
C GLY A 128 14.12 -29.04 11.44
N ALA A 129 15.05 -29.82 11.95
CA ALA A 129 15.38 -31.18 11.47
C ALA A 129 14.27 -32.22 11.74
N ALA A 130 13.30 -31.93 12.60
CA ALA A 130 12.18 -32.82 12.92
C ALA A 130 10.90 -32.51 12.12
N ASN A 131 10.95 -31.65 11.11
CA ASN A 131 9.84 -31.45 10.18
C ASN A 131 9.57 -32.72 9.38
N SER A 132 8.26 -33.06 9.23
CA SER A 132 7.84 -34.30 8.59
C SER A 132 7.80 -34.19 7.07
N TYR A 133 7.93 -35.30 6.35
CA TYR A 133 7.98 -35.39 4.89
C TYR A 133 9.11 -34.52 4.33
N TRP A 134 8.96 -34.01 3.08
CA TRP A 134 9.91 -33.07 2.57
C TRP A 134 9.73 -31.69 3.22
N ALA A 135 10.80 -31.11 3.72
CA ALA A 135 10.82 -29.75 4.26
C ALA A 135 12.16 -29.08 3.93
N GLY A 136 12.13 -27.80 3.63
CA GLY A 136 13.32 -27.04 3.29
C GLY A 136 13.02 -25.54 3.12
N HIS A 137 14.09 -24.77 2.87
CA HIS A 137 13.98 -23.35 2.57
C HIS A 137 15.05 -22.93 1.55
N LEU A 138 14.77 -21.81 0.87
CA LEU A 138 15.66 -21.11 -0.05
C LEU A 138 15.65 -19.64 0.34
N SER A 139 16.82 -19.01 0.43
CA SER A 139 16.93 -17.58 0.69
C SER A 139 17.92 -16.93 -0.27
N GLY A 140 17.73 -15.63 -0.53
CA GLY A 140 18.59 -14.85 -1.41
C GLY A 140 18.21 -13.36 -1.33
N PRO A 141 18.88 -12.49 -2.09
CA PRO A 141 18.64 -11.07 -2.03
C PRO A 141 17.15 -10.71 -2.17
N GLY A 142 16.56 -10.23 -1.08
CA GLY A 142 15.18 -9.76 -1.03
C GLY A 142 14.09 -10.82 -0.92
N TYR A 143 14.41 -12.11 -0.70
CA TYR A 143 13.39 -13.15 -0.53
C TYR A 143 13.82 -14.27 0.41
N ALA A 144 12.84 -14.90 1.06
CA ALA A 144 12.96 -16.21 1.69
C ALA A 144 11.72 -17.06 1.36
N ILE A 145 11.95 -18.27 0.87
CA ILE A 145 10.93 -19.25 0.46
C ILE A 145 11.09 -20.48 1.35
N GLN A 146 10.03 -20.97 1.93
CA GLN A 146 10.07 -22.12 2.83
C GLN A 146 8.84 -23.01 2.65
N GLY A 147 9.01 -24.28 2.94
CA GLY A 147 7.91 -25.24 2.93
C GLY A 147 8.21 -26.47 3.76
N ASN A 148 7.15 -27.08 4.28
CA ASN A 148 7.21 -28.30 5.09
C ASN A 148 6.02 -29.20 4.76
N ILE A 149 6.18 -30.50 4.99
CA ILE A 149 5.22 -31.56 4.63
C ILE A 149 4.83 -31.47 3.15
N LEU A 150 5.74 -31.07 2.30
CA LEU A 150 5.51 -30.93 0.87
C LEU A 150 5.63 -32.28 0.15
N LEU A 151 5.04 -32.32 -1.04
CA LEU A 151 5.17 -33.45 -1.96
C LEU A 151 6.65 -33.69 -2.30
N ASP A 152 7.41 -32.63 -2.62
CA ASP A 152 8.82 -32.70 -3.00
C ASP A 152 9.45 -31.29 -2.99
N GLY A 153 10.79 -31.21 -3.05
CA GLY A 153 11.58 -29.97 -3.05
C GLY A 153 11.39 -29.11 -4.28
N TRP A 154 11.11 -29.70 -5.44
CA TRP A 154 10.87 -28.94 -6.66
C TRP A 154 9.70 -27.94 -6.56
N ILE A 155 8.84 -28.08 -5.54
CA ILE A 155 7.80 -27.06 -5.25
C ILE A 155 8.47 -25.71 -4.96
N LEU A 156 9.47 -25.69 -4.07
CA LEU A 156 10.18 -24.43 -3.74
C LEU A 156 11.04 -23.93 -4.89
N ASP A 157 11.68 -24.83 -5.63
CA ASP A 157 12.46 -24.48 -6.82
C ASP A 157 11.57 -23.82 -7.88
N SER A 158 10.35 -24.32 -8.07
CA SER A 158 9.36 -23.74 -8.99
C SER A 158 8.91 -22.36 -8.52
N MET A 159 8.67 -22.17 -7.21
CA MET A 159 8.33 -20.87 -6.63
C MET A 159 9.46 -19.86 -6.88
N LEU A 160 10.71 -20.26 -6.62
CA LEU A 160 11.90 -19.42 -6.84
C LEU A 160 12.05 -19.04 -8.31
N ALA A 161 11.97 -20.00 -9.22
CA ALA A 161 12.09 -19.75 -10.64
C ALA A 161 11.01 -18.80 -11.17
N ALA A 162 9.76 -18.93 -10.68
CA ALA A 162 8.68 -18.04 -11.03
C ALA A 162 8.89 -16.62 -10.45
N TYR A 163 9.28 -16.51 -9.18
CA TYR A 163 9.59 -15.23 -8.53
C TYR A 163 10.68 -14.46 -9.29
N GLN A 164 11.78 -15.14 -9.67
CA GLN A 164 12.92 -14.52 -10.33
C GLN A 164 12.64 -14.10 -11.77
N ARG A 165 11.89 -14.90 -12.54
CA ARG A 165 11.59 -14.59 -13.95
C ARG A 165 10.47 -13.56 -14.12
N THR A 166 9.62 -13.36 -13.09
CA THR A 166 8.51 -12.41 -13.15
C THR A 166 9.05 -11.00 -13.03
N THR A 167 8.77 -10.18 -14.04
CA THR A 167 9.04 -8.74 -14.03
C THR A 167 7.84 -7.98 -13.47
N GLY A 168 8.07 -6.76 -12.97
CA GLY A 168 6.99 -5.94 -12.41
C GLY A 168 7.05 -5.81 -10.89
N PRO A 169 5.98 -5.31 -10.28
CA PRO A 169 5.95 -5.02 -8.85
C PRO A 169 5.93 -6.30 -8.00
N LEU A 170 6.20 -6.12 -6.70
CA LEU A 170 6.38 -7.22 -5.76
C LEU A 170 5.18 -8.17 -5.70
N GLU A 171 3.97 -7.63 -5.76
CA GLU A 171 2.73 -8.41 -5.73
C GLU A 171 2.61 -9.39 -6.92
N ASP A 172 3.07 -9.01 -8.10
CA ASP A 172 3.06 -9.89 -9.28
C ASP A 172 4.04 -11.06 -9.09
N LYS A 173 5.21 -10.78 -8.54
CA LYS A 173 6.23 -11.80 -8.24
C LYS A 173 5.78 -12.78 -7.17
N LEU A 174 5.11 -12.29 -6.12
CA LEU A 174 4.56 -13.12 -5.04
C LEU A 174 3.44 -14.03 -5.55
N MET A 175 2.51 -13.49 -6.35
CA MET A 175 1.45 -14.30 -6.97
C MET A 175 2.02 -15.36 -7.91
N ALA A 176 2.98 -15.00 -8.76
CA ALA A 176 3.61 -15.94 -9.68
C ALA A 176 4.35 -17.08 -8.95
N ALA A 177 5.03 -16.76 -7.83
CA ALA A 177 5.66 -17.78 -6.98
C ALA A 177 4.62 -18.75 -6.41
N LEU A 178 3.52 -18.22 -5.87
CA LEU A 178 2.46 -19.05 -5.29
C LEU A 178 1.78 -19.93 -6.36
N GLU A 179 1.52 -19.40 -7.55
CA GLU A 179 0.93 -20.13 -8.67
C GLU A 179 1.85 -21.24 -9.19
N ALA A 180 3.16 -21.06 -9.14
CA ALA A 180 4.11 -22.12 -9.53
C ALA A 180 4.06 -23.35 -8.62
N ALA A 181 3.58 -23.18 -7.38
CA ALA A 181 3.31 -24.26 -6.43
C ALA A 181 1.86 -24.79 -6.51
N ASN A 182 1.05 -24.32 -7.46
CA ASN A 182 -0.36 -24.72 -7.61
C ASN A 182 -0.50 -26.09 -8.28
N VAL A 183 -0.04 -27.12 -7.61
CA VAL A 183 -0.13 -28.50 -8.07
C VAL A 183 -0.84 -29.35 -7.03
N PRO A 184 -1.62 -30.39 -7.45
CA PRO A 184 -2.31 -31.29 -6.53
C PRO A 184 -1.36 -31.91 -5.52
N GLY A 185 -1.64 -31.75 -4.23
CA GLY A 185 -0.81 -32.29 -3.16
C GLY A 185 0.50 -31.53 -2.91
N ALA A 186 0.67 -30.29 -3.37
CA ALA A 186 1.81 -29.46 -3.00
C ALA A 186 2.00 -29.50 -1.48
N ASP A 187 0.94 -29.21 -0.71
CA ASP A 187 0.79 -29.67 0.66
C ASP A 187 0.28 -31.10 0.62
N SER A 188 1.10 -32.08 1.03
CA SER A 188 0.83 -33.52 0.88
C SER A 188 -0.46 -33.97 1.59
N ARG A 189 -0.91 -33.25 2.61
CA ARG A 189 -2.19 -33.53 3.32
C ARG A 189 -3.41 -33.25 2.46
N CYS A 190 -3.29 -32.35 1.48
CA CYS A 190 -4.37 -32.03 0.54
C CYS A 190 -4.34 -32.92 -0.72
N PHE A 191 -3.44 -33.90 -0.80
CA PHE A 191 -3.35 -34.80 -1.96
C PHE A 191 -4.66 -35.55 -2.22
N SER A 192 -5.32 -36.05 -1.15
CA SER A 192 -6.61 -36.75 -1.25
C SER A 192 -7.74 -35.88 -1.82
N CYS A 193 -7.64 -34.56 -1.68
CA CYS A 193 -8.55 -33.57 -2.26
C CYS A 193 -8.21 -33.23 -3.71
N ASN A 194 -7.11 -33.70 -4.25
CA ASN A 194 -6.56 -33.28 -5.55
C ASN A 194 -6.39 -31.76 -5.63
N LYS A 195 -5.91 -31.13 -4.53
CA LYS A 195 -5.71 -29.68 -4.37
C LYS A 195 -4.31 -29.40 -3.83
N PRO A 196 -3.75 -28.21 -4.11
CA PRO A 196 -2.47 -27.77 -3.53
C PRO A 196 -2.56 -27.48 -2.03
N SER A 197 -3.75 -27.02 -1.57
CA SER A 197 -4.02 -26.51 -0.22
C SER A 197 -5.52 -26.30 -0.02
N ILE A 198 -5.96 -25.81 1.15
CA ILE A 198 -7.35 -25.36 1.41
C ILE A 198 -7.46 -23.88 1.82
N SER A 199 -6.33 -23.21 2.00
CA SER A 199 -6.26 -21.76 2.17
C SER A 199 -5.05 -21.20 1.43
N ALA A 200 -5.13 -19.93 1.02
CA ALA A 200 -4.05 -19.19 0.38
C ALA A 200 -4.19 -17.69 0.64
N PHE A 201 -3.07 -16.97 0.73
CA PHE A 201 -3.07 -15.52 0.88
C PHE A 201 -1.94 -14.87 0.06
N VAL A 202 -2.12 -13.58 -0.23
CA VAL A 202 -1.08 -12.64 -0.65
C VAL A 202 -1.30 -11.32 0.09
N LYS A 203 -0.22 -10.75 0.62
CA LYS A 203 -0.24 -9.47 1.32
C LYS A 203 0.98 -8.64 0.96
N VAL A 204 0.79 -7.37 0.64
CA VAL A 204 1.85 -6.40 0.37
C VAL A 204 1.55 -5.10 1.10
N VAL A 205 2.57 -4.55 1.74
CA VAL A 205 2.56 -3.27 2.43
C VAL A 205 3.59 -2.37 1.74
N ARG A 206 3.23 -1.11 1.49
CA ARG A 206 4.09 -0.09 0.90
C ARG A 206 4.35 1.05 1.89
N PRO A 207 5.42 1.82 1.73
CA PRO A 207 5.64 3.00 2.54
C PRO A 207 4.45 3.97 2.49
N GLY A 208 3.95 4.35 3.66
CA GLY A 208 2.81 5.27 3.80
C GLY A 208 1.43 4.61 3.84
N ASP A 209 1.35 3.29 3.86
CA ASP A 209 0.09 2.54 3.99
C ASP A 209 -0.58 2.73 5.36
N GLY A 210 0.19 3.07 6.41
CA GLY A 210 -0.34 3.45 7.71
C GLY A 210 -1.18 2.35 8.38
N GLY A 211 -0.77 1.10 8.23
CA GLY A 211 -1.45 -0.06 8.84
C GLY A 211 -2.54 -0.71 7.98
N THR A 212 -2.96 -0.07 6.87
CA THR A 212 -3.87 -0.70 5.89
C THR A 212 -3.03 -1.24 4.74
N PRO A 213 -2.91 -2.56 4.53
CA PRO A 213 -2.08 -3.11 3.47
C PRO A 213 -2.52 -2.61 2.09
N TYR A 214 -1.54 -2.29 1.24
CA TYR A 214 -1.78 -1.97 -0.17
C TYR A 214 -2.52 -3.10 -0.90
N LEU A 215 -2.13 -4.33 -0.64
CA LEU A 215 -2.80 -5.54 -1.11
C LEU A 215 -3.00 -6.49 0.06
N TYR A 216 -4.20 -7.00 0.22
CA TYR A 216 -4.48 -8.13 1.11
C TYR A 216 -5.64 -8.95 0.57
N GLU A 217 -5.31 -10.11 0.03
CA GLU A 217 -6.29 -11.09 -0.41
C GLU A 217 -6.08 -12.41 0.33
N LEU A 218 -7.17 -12.99 0.81
CA LEU A 218 -7.18 -14.21 1.59
C LEU A 218 -8.33 -15.12 1.15
N VAL A 219 -8.01 -16.37 0.88
CA VAL A 219 -8.98 -17.44 0.66
C VAL A 219 -8.84 -18.45 1.79
N THR A 220 -9.94 -18.70 2.51
CA THR A 220 -9.97 -19.58 3.69
C THR A 220 -10.88 -20.78 3.47
N ASN A 221 -10.51 -21.89 4.09
CA ASN A 221 -11.36 -23.07 4.32
C ASN A 221 -12.14 -23.55 3.09
N THR A 222 -11.47 -23.72 1.96
CA THR A 222 -12.16 -24.18 0.73
C THR A 222 -12.60 -25.64 0.81
N VAL A 223 -12.16 -26.36 1.83
CA VAL A 223 -12.36 -27.81 1.97
C VAL A 223 -12.22 -28.53 0.63
N CYS A 224 -12.08 -29.45 0.14
CA CYS A 224 -11.84 -30.05 -1.18
C CYS A 224 -12.69 -29.46 -2.35
N ALA A 225 -13.57 -28.47 -2.09
CA ALA A 225 -14.53 -28.00 -3.10
C ALA A 225 -13.90 -27.10 -4.18
N LYS A 226 -12.96 -26.24 -3.77
CA LYS A 226 -12.31 -25.26 -4.68
C LYS A 226 -10.81 -25.23 -4.45
N ASN A 227 -10.06 -24.89 -5.50
CA ASN A 227 -8.66 -24.59 -5.38
C ASN A 227 -8.50 -23.17 -4.78
N PRO A 228 -7.85 -23.00 -3.63
CA PRO A 228 -7.70 -21.69 -3.01
C PRO A 228 -6.76 -20.77 -3.77
N ILE A 229 -5.74 -21.30 -4.46
CA ILE A 229 -4.80 -20.49 -5.25
C ILE A 229 -5.50 -19.96 -6.50
N ASP A 230 -6.31 -20.77 -7.21
CA ASP A 230 -7.11 -20.29 -8.33
C ASP A 230 -8.14 -19.23 -7.89
N SER A 231 -8.75 -19.44 -6.73
CA SER A 231 -9.70 -18.48 -6.13
C SER A 231 -9.00 -17.18 -5.72
N LEU A 232 -7.78 -17.28 -5.18
CA LEU A 232 -6.94 -16.13 -4.85
C LEU A 232 -6.55 -15.36 -6.10
N ARG A 233 -6.18 -16.06 -7.19
CA ARG A 233 -5.87 -15.45 -8.48
C ARG A 233 -7.04 -14.60 -9.00
N VAL A 234 -8.26 -15.14 -8.95
CA VAL A 234 -9.46 -14.37 -9.35
C VAL A 234 -9.61 -13.11 -8.50
N ARG A 235 -9.43 -13.19 -7.17
CA ARG A 235 -9.49 -12.00 -6.30
C ARG A 235 -8.39 -11.01 -6.60
N TYR A 236 -7.17 -11.51 -6.82
CA TYR A 236 -6.03 -10.69 -7.20
C TYR A 236 -6.27 -9.95 -8.53
N ASP A 237 -6.83 -10.62 -9.54
CA ASP A 237 -7.16 -10.00 -10.83
C ASP A 237 -8.28 -8.96 -10.71
N LEU A 238 -9.30 -9.24 -9.89
CA LEU A 238 -10.33 -8.25 -9.57
C LEU A 238 -9.73 -7.05 -8.83
N TRP A 239 -8.85 -7.29 -7.86
CA TRP A 239 -8.13 -6.22 -7.18
C TRP A 239 -7.28 -5.40 -8.14
N LYS A 240 -6.54 -6.03 -9.05
CA LYS A 240 -5.79 -5.34 -10.12
C LYS A 240 -6.70 -4.58 -11.08
N GLY A 241 -7.83 -5.14 -11.43
CA GLY A 241 -8.81 -4.54 -12.35
C GLY A 241 -9.60 -3.39 -11.72
N LEU A 242 -9.94 -3.49 -10.46
CA LEU A 242 -10.68 -2.47 -9.70
C LEU A 242 -9.79 -1.32 -9.21
N GLN A 243 -8.56 -1.38 -9.42
CA GLN A 243 -7.41 -0.62 -8.98
C GLN A 243 -7.65 0.70 -8.28
N GLN A 244 -6.93 0.86 -7.18
CA GLN A 244 -6.75 2.11 -6.49
C GLN A 244 -6.07 3.13 -7.41
N ALA A 245 -6.46 4.38 -7.28
CA ALA A 245 -5.73 5.46 -7.92
C ALA A 245 -4.29 5.52 -7.33
N ASP A 246 -3.33 5.84 -8.16
CA ASP A 246 -1.97 6.14 -7.73
C ASP A 246 -1.87 7.64 -7.41
N SER A 247 -1.31 7.97 -6.24
CA SER A 247 -1.23 9.34 -5.76
C SER A 247 -0.28 10.24 -6.55
N LEU A 248 0.69 9.64 -7.24
CA LEU A 248 1.72 10.34 -8.03
C LEU A 248 1.36 10.40 -9.52
N LEU A 249 0.73 9.34 -10.05
CA LEU A 249 0.38 9.24 -11.47
C LEU A 249 -0.98 9.84 -11.80
N SER A 250 -1.90 9.92 -10.84
CA SER A 250 -3.13 10.68 -11.00
C SER A 250 -2.82 12.17 -11.00
N THR A 251 -3.50 12.93 -11.87
CA THR A 251 -3.23 14.36 -12.03
C THR A 251 -4.44 15.21 -11.68
N VAL A 252 -4.18 16.41 -11.21
CA VAL A 252 -5.17 17.48 -11.05
C VAL A 252 -4.66 18.75 -11.71
N GLN A 253 -5.43 19.32 -12.62
CA GLN A 253 -5.12 20.57 -13.31
C GLN A 253 -6.15 21.62 -12.94
N VAL A 254 -5.70 22.86 -12.77
CA VAL A 254 -6.55 24.03 -12.55
C VAL A 254 -6.23 25.08 -13.61
N THR A 255 -7.23 25.49 -14.37
CA THR A 255 -7.05 26.42 -15.50
C THR A 255 -8.12 27.51 -15.48
N PRO A 256 -7.72 28.77 -15.40
CA PRO A 256 -6.37 29.28 -15.16
C PRO A 256 -5.90 29.04 -13.70
N PRO A 257 -4.56 29.07 -13.43
CA PRO A 257 -4.02 28.86 -12.09
C PRO A 257 -4.13 30.09 -11.18
N GLY A 258 -4.63 31.18 -11.69
CA GLY A 258 -4.89 32.41 -10.96
C GLY A 258 -6.14 33.09 -11.49
N LEU A 259 -6.90 33.73 -10.58
CA LEU A 259 -8.19 34.38 -10.88
C LEU A 259 -8.25 35.78 -10.29
N PRO A 260 -8.85 36.74 -10.98
CA PRO A 260 -9.18 37.98 -10.33
C PRO A 260 -10.21 37.76 -9.20
N ALA A 261 -9.93 38.35 -8.04
CA ALA A 261 -10.87 38.39 -6.94
C ALA A 261 -12.08 39.26 -7.35
N GLY A 262 -13.27 38.96 -6.80
CA GLY A 262 -14.49 39.73 -7.15
C GLY A 262 -15.73 38.84 -7.23
N GLY A 263 -15.61 37.54 -6.95
CA GLY A 263 -16.71 36.60 -6.79
C GLY A 263 -17.31 36.04 -8.09
N SER A 264 -16.80 36.42 -9.27
CA SER A 264 -17.35 36.00 -10.56
C SER A 264 -16.43 35.19 -11.45
N ALA A 265 -15.09 35.33 -11.31
CA ALA A 265 -14.12 34.60 -12.11
C ALA A 265 -14.10 33.12 -11.72
N VAL A 266 -13.94 32.25 -12.73
CA VAL A 266 -14.03 30.78 -12.55
C VAL A 266 -12.84 30.10 -13.17
N ALA A 267 -12.24 29.14 -12.44
CA ALA A 267 -11.27 28.19 -12.99
C ALA A 267 -11.92 26.81 -13.15
N ALA A 268 -11.55 26.12 -14.21
CA ALA A 268 -11.86 24.70 -14.39
C ALA A 268 -10.85 23.85 -13.63
N ILE A 269 -11.34 22.87 -12.89
CA ILE A 269 -10.54 21.81 -12.28
C ILE A 269 -10.79 20.53 -13.04
N THR A 270 -9.74 19.89 -13.52
CA THR A 270 -9.83 18.58 -14.17
C THR A 270 -8.96 17.59 -13.40
N VAL A 271 -9.55 16.48 -12.97
CA VAL A 271 -8.88 15.37 -12.29
C VAL A 271 -8.84 14.18 -13.23
N THR A 272 -7.65 13.61 -13.40
CA THR A 272 -7.46 12.40 -14.20
C THR A 272 -6.91 11.29 -13.32
N PRO A 273 -7.77 10.40 -12.81
CA PRO A 273 -7.35 9.22 -12.07
C PRO A 273 -6.46 8.31 -12.92
N ARG A 274 -5.38 7.82 -12.33
CA ARG A 274 -4.49 6.82 -12.93
C ARG A 274 -4.10 5.80 -11.88
N ASN A 275 -4.03 4.54 -12.28
CA ASN A 275 -3.48 3.48 -11.45
C ASN A 275 -1.94 3.46 -11.53
N TYR A 276 -1.29 2.55 -10.80
CA TYR A 276 0.17 2.42 -10.78
C TYR A 276 0.79 2.07 -12.16
N GLN A 277 0.00 1.62 -13.13
CA GLN A 277 0.44 1.37 -14.51
C GLN A 277 0.17 2.56 -15.44
N GLY A 278 -0.33 3.68 -14.91
CA GLY A 278 -0.70 4.85 -15.69
C GLY A 278 -1.99 4.69 -16.49
N GLN A 279 -2.75 3.62 -16.27
CA GLN A 279 -4.05 3.38 -16.90
C GLN A 279 -5.18 4.00 -16.08
N PRO A 280 -6.35 4.32 -16.67
CA PRO A 280 -7.51 4.70 -15.90
C PRO A 280 -7.90 3.59 -14.90
N PRO A 281 -8.34 3.92 -13.67
CA PRO A 281 -9.00 2.97 -12.79
C PRO A 281 -10.26 2.44 -13.49
N ILE A 282 -10.45 1.10 -13.51
CA ILE A 282 -11.39 0.47 -14.44
C ILE A 282 -12.86 0.64 -14.05
N TYR A 283 -13.21 0.82 -12.78
CA TYR A 283 -14.61 0.98 -12.39
C TYR A 283 -14.78 1.84 -11.14
N GLY A 284 -15.64 2.87 -11.25
CA GLY A 284 -16.29 3.51 -10.13
C GLY A 284 -15.39 4.35 -9.23
N ALA A 285 -14.45 5.08 -9.79
CA ALA A 285 -13.73 6.08 -9.01
C ALA A 285 -14.71 7.19 -8.56
N ILE A 286 -14.71 7.48 -7.27
CA ILE A 286 -15.38 8.65 -6.72
C ILE A 286 -14.30 9.70 -6.46
N VAL A 287 -14.46 10.89 -7.00
CA VAL A 287 -13.52 11.99 -6.81
C VAL A 287 -14.14 13.03 -5.88
N ALA A 288 -13.44 13.31 -4.78
CA ALA A 288 -13.77 14.41 -3.88
C ALA A 288 -12.70 15.49 -4.00
N ILE A 289 -13.15 16.73 -4.19
CA ILE A 289 -12.28 17.91 -4.28
C ILE A 289 -12.58 18.82 -3.10
N SER A 290 -11.56 19.31 -2.44
CA SER A 290 -11.64 20.32 -1.39
C SER A 290 -10.58 21.39 -1.58
N ASN A 291 -10.79 22.56 -1.01
CA ASN A 291 -9.87 23.68 -1.01
C ASN A 291 -9.65 24.19 0.41
N THR A 292 -8.56 24.94 0.61
CA THR A 292 -8.17 25.44 1.95
C THR A 292 -8.61 26.86 2.20
N GLY A 293 -8.99 27.60 1.17
CA GLY A 293 -9.31 29.03 1.24
C GLY A 293 -10.79 29.33 0.99
N ALA A 294 -11.05 30.53 0.50
CA ALA A 294 -12.41 31.10 0.38
C ALA A 294 -13.07 30.92 -0.99
N GLY A 295 -12.40 30.28 -1.96
CA GLY A 295 -13.00 29.94 -3.25
C GLY A 295 -14.14 28.94 -3.10
N VAL A 296 -15.17 29.05 -3.96
CA VAL A 296 -16.34 28.19 -3.92
C VAL A 296 -16.27 27.12 -4.99
N LEU A 297 -16.25 25.86 -4.55
CA LEU A 297 -16.24 24.69 -5.45
C LEU A 297 -17.65 24.32 -5.89
N SER A 298 -17.82 23.97 -7.17
CA SER A 298 -19.02 23.26 -7.64
C SER A 298 -18.98 21.79 -7.21
N PRO A 299 -20.12 21.05 -7.30
CA PRO A 299 -20.09 19.59 -7.28
C PRO A 299 -19.17 19.03 -8.36
N VAL A 300 -18.56 17.86 -8.06
CA VAL A 300 -17.74 17.13 -9.02
C VAL A 300 -18.63 16.39 -10.01
N THR A 301 -18.29 16.44 -11.30
CA THR A 301 -18.96 15.74 -12.39
C THR A 301 -18.03 14.68 -12.97
N ASP A 302 -18.51 13.45 -13.12
CA ASP A 302 -17.85 12.42 -13.93
C ASP A 302 -18.13 12.71 -15.41
N ASN A 303 -17.08 12.88 -16.21
CA ASN A 303 -17.21 13.19 -17.64
C ASN A 303 -17.47 11.96 -18.52
N GLY A 304 -17.38 10.73 -17.93
CA GLY A 304 -17.61 9.47 -18.65
C GLY A 304 -16.43 9.03 -19.54
N ASP A 305 -15.35 9.79 -19.59
CA ASP A 305 -14.12 9.52 -20.36
C ASP A 305 -12.93 9.13 -19.46
N GLY A 306 -13.19 8.90 -18.18
CA GLY A 306 -12.20 8.62 -17.16
C GLY A 306 -11.57 9.88 -16.55
N THR A 307 -12.15 11.05 -16.83
CA THR A 307 -11.81 12.31 -16.15
C THR A 307 -12.99 12.84 -15.34
N PHE A 308 -12.69 13.68 -14.37
CA PHE A 308 -13.66 14.34 -13.52
C PHE A 308 -13.43 15.84 -13.54
N SER A 309 -14.51 16.60 -13.51
CA SER A 309 -14.45 18.06 -13.56
C SER A 309 -15.19 18.72 -12.41
N ALA A 310 -14.73 19.90 -12.01
CA ALA A 310 -15.40 20.84 -11.14
C ALA A 310 -15.00 22.26 -11.53
N THR A 311 -15.70 23.25 -11.00
CA THR A 311 -15.31 24.66 -11.13
C THR A 311 -14.99 25.23 -9.77
N LEU A 312 -14.06 26.20 -9.76
CA LEU A 312 -13.68 26.98 -8.60
C LEU A 312 -13.96 28.44 -8.88
N THR A 313 -14.93 29.01 -8.18
CA THR A 313 -15.28 30.43 -8.27
C THR A 313 -14.44 31.26 -7.32
N ALA A 314 -13.85 32.34 -7.79
CA ALA A 314 -13.02 33.22 -6.99
C ALA A 314 -13.81 33.87 -5.83
N PRO A 315 -13.16 34.11 -4.67
CA PRO A 315 -13.74 34.88 -3.57
C PRO A 315 -13.79 36.38 -3.89
N LEU A 316 -14.47 37.13 -3.01
CA LEU A 316 -14.55 38.60 -3.15
C LEU A 316 -13.22 39.32 -2.92
N SER A 317 -12.33 38.74 -2.14
CA SER A 317 -11.06 39.35 -1.74
C SER A 317 -9.85 38.49 -2.14
N PRO A 318 -8.69 39.13 -2.41
CA PRO A 318 -7.44 38.40 -2.69
C PRO A 318 -7.11 37.40 -1.60
N SER A 319 -6.72 36.20 -2.00
CA SER A 319 -6.34 35.10 -1.10
C SER A 319 -5.68 33.97 -1.89
N ILE A 320 -5.42 32.83 -1.24
CA ILE A 320 -4.82 31.66 -1.86
C ILE A 320 -5.61 30.43 -1.48
N ASP A 321 -5.87 29.58 -2.45
CA ASP A 321 -6.42 28.24 -2.24
C ASP A 321 -5.39 27.18 -2.61
N THR A 322 -5.36 26.12 -1.82
CA THR A 322 -4.68 24.86 -2.18
C THR A 322 -5.75 23.82 -2.44
N ILE A 323 -5.75 23.27 -3.65
CA ILE A 323 -6.69 22.23 -4.05
C ILE A 323 -6.18 20.87 -3.57
N LYS A 324 -7.05 20.12 -2.88
CA LYS A 324 -6.78 18.75 -2.43
C LYS A 324 -7.81 17.83 -3.09
N VAL A 325 -7.32 16.73 -3.64
CA VAL A 325 -8.16 15.75 -4.33
C VAL A 325 -7.98 14.40 -3.66
N THR A 326 -9.08 13.78 -3.24
CA THR A 326 -9.14 12.40 -2.79
C THR A 326 -9.89 11.57 -3.82
N ILE A 327 -9.30 10.46 -4.23
CA ILE A 327 -9.92 9.50 -5.15
C ILE A 327 -10.21 8.22 -4.38
N SER A 328 -11.50 7.87 -4.27
CA SER A 328 -11.96 6.60 -3.72
C SER A 328 -12.15 5.62 -4.88
N ALA A 329 -11.31 4.60 -4.96
CA ALA A 329 -11.39 3.54 -5.94
C ALA A 329 -11.15 2.19 -5.27
N GLY A 330 -12.03 1.21 -5.47
CA GLY A 330 -12.04 -0.02 -4.69
C GLY A 330 -12.36 0.28 -3.21
N ASN A 331 -11.60 -0.26 -2.29
CA ASN A 331 -11.83 -0.10 -0.86
C ASN A 331 -10.87 0.92 -0.19
N LYS A 332 -10.26 1.82 -0.95
CA LYS A 332 -9.26 2.76 -0.40
C LYS A 332 -9.42 4.17 -0.96
N ASP A 333 -9.29 5.13 -0.05
CA ASP A 333 -9.19 6.55 -0.39
C ASP A 333 -7.72 6.92 -0.59
N VAL A 334 -7.42 7.57 -1.71
CA VAL A 334 -6.07 8.03 -2.07
C VAL A 334 -6.07 9.54 -2.19
N LEU A 335 -5.35 10.21 -1.29
CA LEU A 335 -5.08 11.64 -1.40
C LEU A 335 -3.96 11.86 -2.42
N LEU A 336 -4.22 12.69 -3.45
CA LEU A 336 -3.21 12.99 -4.46
C LEU A 336 -2.03 13.77 -3.87
N ALA A 337 -0.82 13.41 -4.31
CA ALA A 337 0.40 14.13 -3.95
C ALA A 337 0.40 15.55 -4.53
N GLN A 338 -0.11 15.71 -5.75
CA GLN A 338 -0.23 16.98 -6.43
C GLN A 338 -1.32 17.84 -5.78
N LYS A 339 -0.94 19.05 -5.36
CA LYS A 339 -1.82 20.02 -4.68
C LYS A 339 -1.70 21.38 -5.35
N PRO A 340 -2.41 21.64 -6.46
CA PRO A 340 -2.35 22.92 -7.14
C PRO A 340 -2.73 24.07 -6.21
N VAL A 341 -2.01 25.18 -6.37
CA VAL A 341 -2.27 26.43 -5.66
C VAL A 341 -2.92 27.40 -6.63
N VAL A 342 -4.05 27.99 -6.23
CA VAL A 342 -4.78 29.01 -6.97
C VAL A 342 -4.61 30.32 -6.23
N LYS A 343 -4.07 31.32 -6.91
CA LYS A 343 -3.90 32.68 -6.37
C LYS A 343 -5.03 33.58 -6.84
N TYR A 344 -5.75 34.19 -5.90
CA TYR A 344 -6.73 35.21 -6.21
C TYR A 344 -6.08 36.58 -6.04
N TYR A 345 -6.10 37.38 -7.09
CA TYR A 345 -5.42 38.66 -7.15
C TYR A 345 -6.36 39.82 -7.40
N LEU A 346 -5.97 41.00 -7.03
CA LEU A 346 -6.71 42.24 -7.35
C LEU A 346 -6.24 42.73 -8.72
N CYS A 347 -7.21 43.05 -9.62
CA CYS A 347 -6.90 43.63 -10.90
C CYS A 347 -6.22 44.97 -10.73
N GLY A 348 -5.07 45.17 -11.41
CA GLY A 348 -4.27 46.36 -11.27
C GLY A 348 -3.17 46.29 -10.19
N ASP A 349 -3.20 45.30 -9.32
CA ASP A 349 -2.16 45.04 -8.29
C ASP A 349 -0.95 44.33 -8.92
N ALA A 350 -0.18 45.13 -9.68
CA ALA A 350 0.95 44.59 -10.42
C ALA A 350 2.13 44.11 -9.52
N ASN A 351 2.28 44.69 -8.34
CA ASN A 351 3.33 44.36 -7.39
C ASN A 351 2.93 43.27 -6.36
N GLY A 352 1.66 42.83 -6.36
CA GLY A 352 1.18 41.77 -5.49
C GLY A 352 1.03 42.18 -4.02
N SER A 353 0.84 43.46 -3.74
CA SER A 353 0.72 44.01 -2.38
C SER A 353 -0.68 43.80 -1.76
N ASN A 354 -1.63 43.29 -2.53
CA ASN A 354 -3.08 43.20 -2.23
C ASN A 354 -3.79 44.53 -2.05
N GLY A 355 -3.28 45.58 -2.69
CA GLY A 355 -3.87 46.92 -2.69
C GLY A 355 -3.46 47.70 -3.90
N LEU A 356 -4.37 48.57 -4.40
CA LEU A 356 -4.07 49.45 -5.55
C LEU A 356 -3.44 50.77 -5.10
N SER A 357 -2.30 51.08 -5.66
CA SER A 357 -1.54 52.31 -5.36
C SER A 357 -0.73 52.76 -6.58
N ILE A 358 -0.11 53.93 -6.48
CA ILE A 358 0.82 54.40 -7.52
C ILE A 358 2.02 53.50 -7.72
N LEU A 359 2.35 52.65 -6.70
CA LEU A 359 3.44 51.68 -6.79
C LEU A 359 3.21 50.63 -7.87
N ASP A 360 1.92 50.29 -8.12
CA ASP A 360 1.54 49.34 -9.18
C ASP A 360 1.83 49.91 -10.57
N ALA A 361 1.45 51.17 -10.80
CA ALA A 361 1.78 51.85 -12.05
C ALA A 361 3.30 51.95 -12.26
N THR A 362 4.07 52.25 -11.19
CA THR A 362 5.52 52.31 -11.28
C THR A 362 6.14 50.93 -11.46
N PHE A 363 5.52 49.87 -10.93
CA PHE A 363 5.93 48.49 -11.11
C PHE A 363 5.78 48.05 -12.57
N VAL A 364 4.62 48.37 -13.22
CA VAL A 364 4.39 48.10 -14.64
C VAL A 364 5.44 48.83 -15.49
N ILE A 365 5.73 50.12 -15.19
CA ILE A 365 6.77 50.89 -15.89
C ILE A 365 8.16 50.25 -15.70
N ALA A 366 8.49 49.81 -14.50
CA ALA A 366 9.77 49.16 -14.24
C ALA A 366 9.92 47.84 -15.01
N TYR A 367 8.85 47.05 -15.03
CA TYR A 367 8.77 45.80 -15.80
C TYR A 367 9.03 46.06 -17.30
N LEU A 368 8.30 47.00 -17.89
CA LEU A 368 8.34 47.28 -19.33
C LEU A 368 9.66 47.90 -19.79
N PHE A 369 10.31 48.77 -18.99
CA PHE A 369 11.39 49.67 -19.48
C PHE A 369 12.66 49.60 -18.66
N LYS A 370 12.70 48.95 -17.52
CA LYS A 370 13.83 48.92 -16.61
C LYS A 370 14.31 47.55 -16.18
N ASN A 371 13.91 46.50 -16.90
CA ASN A 371 14.17 45.11 -16.52
C ASN A 371 13.72 44.80 -15.05
N GLY A 372 12.62 45.42 -14.63
CA GLY A 372 12.02 45.13 -13.34
C GLY A 372 11.45 43.68 -13.27
N PRO A 373 11.12 43.21 -12.08
CA PRO A 373 10.56 41.87 -11.92
C PRO A 373 9.23 41.71 -12.65
N ASP A 374 8.93 40.47 -13.07
CA ASP A 374 7.65 40.10 -13.68
C ASP A 374 6.49 40.25 -12.69
N PRO A 375 5.34 40.80 -13.12
CA PRO A 375 4.13 40.77 -12.31
C PRO A 375 3.65 39.33 -12.09
N VAL A 376 3.14 39.00 -10.88
CA VAL A 376 2.69 37.64 -10.52
C VAL A 376 1.29 37.66 -9.93
N PRO A 377 0.28 37.20 -10.70
CA PRO A 377 0.35 36.81 -12.11
C PRO A 377 0.47 38.00 -13.05
N THR A 378 1.00 37.79 -14.24
CA THR A 378 1.13 38.85 -15.26
C THR A 378 -0.20 39.50 -15.60
N THR A 379 -1.29 38.74 -15.60
CA THR A 379 -2.66 39.24 -15.84
C THR A 379 -3.12 40.26 -14.80
N ALA A 380 -2.55 40.29 -13.59
CA ALA A 380 -2.90 41.34 -12.61
C ALA A 380 -2.44 42.71 -13.05
N ALA A 381 -1.39 42.80 -13.88
CA ALA A 381 -0.86 44.05 -14.39
C ALA A 381 -1.56 44.57 -15.66
N ASP A 382 -2.39 43.74 -16.32
CA ASP A 382 -3.26 44.15 -17.41
C ASP A 382 -4.53 44.83 -16.83
N ALA A 383 -4.34 46.08 -16.43
CA ALA A 383 -5.32 46.84 -15.68
C ALA A 383 -6.54 47.27 -16.52
N ASN A 384 -6.37 47.37 -17.83
CA ASN A 384 -7.43 47.76 -18.76
C ASN A 384 -8.12 46.55 -19.44
N GLY A 385 -7.66 45.29 -19.16
CA GLY A 385 -8.29 44.06 -19.63
C GLY A 385 -8.17 43.82 -21.13
N ASN A 386 -7.17 44.38 -21.80
CA ASN A 386 -7.01 44.24 -23.25
C ASN A 386 -6.21 43.04 -23.69
N GLY A 387 -5.72 42.21 -22.76
CA GLY A 387 -4.94 40.98 -22.98
C GLY A 387 -3.43 41.24 -23.13
N ALA A 388 -2.91 42.46 -22.91
CA ALA A 388 -1.51 42.78 -23.06
C ALA A 388 -1.05 43.79 -22.02
N VAL A 389 -0.02 43.45 -21.28
CA VAL A 389 0.61 44.37 -20.33
C VAL A 389 1.51 45.36 -21.10
N ASN A 390 1.13 46.64 -21.08
CA ASN A 390 1.82 47.73 -21.78
C ASN A 390 1.69 49.04 -21.01
N ILE A 391 2.20 50.16 -21.57
CA ILE A 391 2.20 51.46 -20.89
C ILE A 391 0.75 52.01 -20.63
N LEU A 392 -0.24 51.54 -21.41
CA LEU A 392 -1.61 51.96 -21.22
C LEU A 392 -2.19 51.47 -19.88
N ASP A 393 -1.70 50.34 -19.36
CA ASP A 393 -2.11 49.81 -18.04
C ASP A 393 -1.62 50.72 -16.91
N ALA A 394 -0.35 51.15 -16.99
CA ALA A 394 0.15 52.12 -16.03
C ALA A 394 -0.66 53.44 -16.08
N THR A 395 -1.00 53.94 -17.29
CA THR A 395 -1.82 55.15 -17.43
C THR A 395 -3.26 54.92 -16.97
N TYR A 396 -3.80 53.72 -17.16
CA TYR A 396 -5.15 53.35 -16.69
C TYR A 396 -5.19 53.35 -15.15
N LEU A 397 -4.21 52.76 -14.48
CA LEU A 397 -4.07 52.81 -13.04
C LEU A 397 -3.97 54.23 -12.49
N ILE A 398 -3.14 55.11 -13.12
CA ILE A 398 -3.03 56.50 -12.75
C ILE A 398 -4.35 57.22 -12.91
N SER A 399 -5.09 56.94 -13.99
CA SER A 399 -6.42 57.54 -14.24
C SER A 399 -7.43 57.08 -13.14
N TYR A 400 -7.47 55.82 -12.80
CA TYR A 400 -8.27 55.30 -11.73
C TYR A 400 -7.95 55.94 -10.37
N LEU A 401 -6.67 55.98 -10.00
CA LEU A 401 -6.26 56.43 -8.68
C LEU A 401 -6.41 57.95 -8.46
N PHE A 402 -6.25 58.77 -9.51
CA PHE A 402 -6.16 60.21 -9.34
C PHE A 402 -7.14 61.05 -10.19
N LYS A 403 -7.84 60.42 -11.14
CA LYS A 403 -8.74 61.14 -12.07
C LYS A 403 -10.17 60.54 -12.14
N SER A 404 -10.55 59.71 -11.14
CA SER A 404 -11.84 59.05 -11.14
C SER A 404 -12.11 58.21 -12.40
N GLY A 405 -11.08 57.64 -12.98
CA GLY A 405 -11.22 56.70 -14.10
C GLY A 405 -11.93 55.42 -13.67
N PRO A 406 -12.33 54.57 -14.62
CA PRO A 406 -13.00 53.30 -14.31
C PRO A 406 -12.06 52.36 -13.52
N ALA A 407 -12.64 51.45 -12.70
CA ALA A 407 -11.90 50.50 -11.92
C ALA A 407 -11.14 49.49 -12.82
N PRO A 408 -9.96 49.01 -12.42
CA PRO A 408 -9.26 47.99 -13.17
C PRO A 408 -10.08 46.72 -13.36
N ALA A 409 -10.00 46.17 -14.57
CA ALA A 409 -10.66 44.93 -14.96
C ALA A 409 -9.70 44.07 -15.71
N CYS A 410 -9.38 42.90 -15.15
CA CYS A 410 -8.54 41.94 -15.81
C CYS A 410 -9.30 41.12 -16.87
N PRO A 411 -8.59 40.51 -17.86
CA PRO A 411 -9.19 39.66 -18.88
C PRO A 411 -9.77 38.37 -18.30
#